data_fddc6b9b2a22a9a4bcb5288e6649aaa6
#
_entry.id   fddc6b9b2a22a9a4bcb5288e6649aaa6
#
_cell.length_a   1.000
_cell.length_b   1.000
_cell.length_c   1.000
_cell.angle_alpha   90.00
_cell.angle_beta   90.00
_cell.angle_gamma   90.00
#
_symmetry.space_group_name_H-M   'P 1'
#
loop_
_entity.id
_entity.type
_entity.pdbx_description
1 polymer ?
#
loop_
_entity_poly.entity_id
_entity_poly.type
_entity_poly.pdbx_seq_one_letter_code
_entity_poly.pdbx_strand_id
1 'polypeptide(L)'
;MNLRGVVFDFNGVLLWDTHLHEQAWQLFSERLRGKAFSHEEMDLHVHGRNNRHTLTYLSGHELTPIELSALIEQKEHTYHELAIAAGAEYCFSPGAVALLEQLQQRQIPFTIATAS
;
A
#
# COMPACT_ATOMS: atom_id res chain seq x y z
N MET A 1 11.86 -1.01 -30.57
CA MET A 1 10.54 -1.30 -29.98
C MET A 1 9.78 0.01 -29.79
N ASN A 2 8.55 0.07 -30.28
CA ASN A 2 7.72 1.26 -30.11
C ASN A 2 6.76 1.06 -28.94
N LEU A 3 6.97 1.82 -27.86
CA LEU A 3 6.03 1.86 -26.78
C LEU A 3 4.80 2.67 -27.19
N ARG A 4 3.63 2.08 -27.05
CA ARG A 4 2.35 2.77 -27.32
C ARG A 4 1.70 3.34 -26.08
N GLY A 5 2.12 2.86 -24.90
CA GLY A 5 1.62 3.33 -23.63
C GLY A 5 2.27 2.58 -22.47
N VAL A 6 2.10 3.11 -21.27
CA VAL A 6 2.64 2.52 -20.03
C VAL A 6 1.57 2.55 -18.97
N VAL A 7 1.47 1.46 -18.20
CA VAL A 7 0.61 1.37 -17.03
C VAL A 7 1.50 1.21 -15.80
N PHE A 8 1.31 2.08 -14.81
CA PHE A 8 2.08 2.04 -13.56
C PHE A 8 1.21 1.57 -12.41
N ASP A 9 1.78 0.75 -11.54
CA ASP A 9 1.28 0.59 -10.19
C ASP A 9 1.67 1.85 -9.39
N PHE A 10 0.92 2.18 -8.35
CA PHE A 10 1.13 3.41 -7.60
C PHE A 10 1.95 3.16 -6.32
N ASN A 11 1.37 2.47 -5.35
CA ASN A 11 2.01 2.25 -4.06
C ASN A 11 3.27 1.38 -4.19
N GLY A 12 4.38 1.85 -3.63
CA GLY A 12 5.67 1.15 -3.69
C GLY A 12 6.37 1.22 -5.04
N VAL A 13 5.73 1.81 -6.06
CA VAL A 13 6.31 1.97 -7.41
C VAL A 13 6.51 3.45 -7.71
N LEU A 14 5.44 4.22 -7.89
CA LEU A 14 5.53 5.67 -8.08
C LEU A 14 5.62 6.41 -6.75
N LEU A 15 4.93 5.92 -5.72
CA LEU A 15 4.96 6.48 -4.38
C LEU A 15 5.86 5.60 -3.49
N TRP A 16 6.80 6.23 -2.81
CA TRP A 16 7.79 5.54 -1.96
C TRP A 16 7.23 5.32 -0.57
N ASP A 17 6.25 4.43 -0.44
CA ASP A 17 5.46 4.26 0.78
C ASP A 17 5.42 2.82 1.33
N THR A 18 6.18 1.88 0.76
CA THR A 18 6.16 0.48 1.19
C THR A 18 6.45 0.35 2.69
N HIS A 19 7.43 1.08 3.20
CA HIS A 19 7.79 1.06 4.63
C HIS A 19 6.65 1.58 5.51
N LEU A 20 5.86 2.55 5.03
CA LEU A 20 4.72 3.08 5.78
C LEU A 20 3.58 2.07 5.83
N HIS A 21 3.33 1.33 4.75
CA HIS A 21 2.35 0.24 4.73
C HIS A 21 2.75 -0.88 5.69
N GLU A 22 4.02 -1.26 5.71
CA GLU A 22 4.53 -2.26 6.65
C GLU A 22 4.35 -1.80 8.10
N GLN A 23 4.72 -0.56 8.41
CA GLN A 23 4.52 0.01 9.74
C GLN A 23 3.04 0.08 10.11
N ALA A 24 2.18 0.41 9.17
CA ALA A 24 0.74 0.47 9.40
C ALA A 24 0.17 -0.90 9.77
N TRP A 25 0.58 -1.96 9.06
CA TRP A 25 0.17 -3.33 9.39
C TRP A 25 0.71 -3.78 10.74
N GLN A 26 1.98 -3.45 11.06
CA GLN A 26 2.57 -3.76 12.35
C GLN A 26 1.79 -3.10 13.49
N LEU A 27 1.54 -1.80 13.37
CA LEU A 27 0.84 -1.04 14.40
C LEU A 27 -0.63 -1.48 14.51
N PHE A 28 -1.29 -1.70 13.37
CA PHE A 28 -2.69 -2.13 13.35
C PHE A 28 -2.87 -3.51 13.97
N SER A 29 -1.98 -4.48 13.67
CA SER A 29 -2.03 -5.80 14.27
C SER A 29 -1.80 -5.76 15.77
N GLU A 30 -0.88 -4.92 16.24
CA GLU A 30 -0.66 -4.72 17.66
C GLU A 30 -1.89 -4.15 18.36
N ARG A 31 -2.55 -3.17 17.76
CA ARG A 31 -3.78 -2.56 18.30
C ARG A 31 -4.95 -3.55 18.34
N LEU A 32 -5.06 -4.40 17.32
CA LEU A 32 -6.20 -5.29 17.18
C LEU A 32 -6.07 -6.57 18.02
N ARG A 33 -4.90 -7.19 18.06
CA ARG A 33 -4.70 -8.48 18.73
C ARG A 33 -3.65 -8.46 19.86
N GLY A 34 -3.09 -7.31 20.19
CA GLY A 34 -2.12 -7.15 21.27
C GLY A 34 -0.69 -7.53 20.93
N LYS A 35 -0.42 -7.93 19.68
CA LYS A 35 0.94 -8.19 19.20
C LYS A 35 1.07 -7.81 17.72
N ALA A 36 2.22 -7.25 17.35
CA ALA A 36 2.53 -6.95 15.97
C ALA A 36 2.76 -8.22 15.15
N PHE A 37 2.55 -8.14 13.82
CA PHE A 37 2.90 -9.22 12.93
C PHE A 37 4.40 -9.57 13.06
N SER A 38 4.72 -10.86 13.08
CA SER A 38 6.10 -11.32 12.95
C SER A 38 6.59 -11.12 11.52
N HIS A 39 7.90 -11.19 11.31
CA HIS A 39 8.47 -11.09 9.97
C HIS A 39 7.92 -12.19 9.04
N GLU A 40 7.78 -13.40 9.54
CA GLU A 40 7.19 -14.52 8.80
C GLU A 40 5.74 -14.26 8.44
N GLU A 41 4.96 -13.75 9.37
CA GLU A 41 3.55 -13.38 9.11
C GLU A 41 3.43 -12.29 8.05
N MET A 42 4.31 -11.31 8.07
CA MET A 42 4.35 -10.26 7.03
C MET A 42 4.58 -10.88 5.66
N ASP A 43 5.54 -11.78 5.53
CA ASP A 43 5.84 -12.43 4.24
C ASP A 43 4.69 -13.31 3.74
N LEU A 44 4.03 -14.05 4.63
CA LEU A 44 2.98 -14.99 4.25
C LEU A 44 1.60 -14.34 4.05
N HIS A 45 1.30 -13.31 4.82
CA HIS A 45 -0.07 -12.81 4.92
C HIS A 45 -0.27 -11.33 4.59
N VAL A 46 0.80 -10.58 4.37
CA VAL A 46 0.74 -9.16 4.05
C VAL A 46 1.32 -8.87 2.67
N HIS A 47 2.57 -9.22 2.44
CA HIS A 47 3.25 -8.94 1.17
C HIS A 47 2.59 -9.70 0.01
N GLY A 48 2.15 -8.95 -1.02
CA GLY A 48 1.49 -9.55 -2.17
C GLY A 48 0.07 -10.04 -1.92
N ARG A 49 -0.52 -9.70 -0.79
CA ARG A 49 -1.89 -10.08 -0.43
C ARG A 49 -2.81 -8.87 -0.43
N ASN A 50 -4.11 -9.11 -0.63
CA ASN A 50 -5.11 -8.06 -0.52
C ASN A 50 -5.57 -7.87 0.93
N ASN A 51 -6.27 -6.78 1.19
CA ASN A 51 -6.75 -6.45 2.53
C ASN A 51 -7.65 -7.54 3.11
N ARG A 52 -8.51 -8.15 2.29
CA ARG A 52 -9.41 -9.22 2.75
C ARG A 52 -8.62 -10.39 3.33
N HIS A 53 -7.60 -10.84 2.62
CA HIS A 53 -6.76 -11.96 3.09
C HIS A 53 -6.09 -11.62 4.42
N THR A 54 -5.42 -10.48 4.48
CA THR A 54 -4.68 -10.07 5.67
C THR A 54 -5.59 -9.87 6.87
N LEU A 55 -6.73 -9.22 6.68
CA LEU A 55 -7.69 -8.95 7.76
C LEU A 55 -8.40 -10.22 8.22
N THR A 56 -8.71 -11.15 7.31
CA THR A 56 -9.28 -12.45 7.66
C THR A 56 -8.29 -13.25 8.52
N TYR A 57 -7.02 -13.29 8.11
CA TYR A 57 -5.98 -13.93 8.89
C TYR A 57 -5.86 -13.31 10.29
N LEU A 58 -5.78 -11.98 10.35
CA LEU A 58 -5.61 -11.24 11.59
C LEU A 58 -6.79 -11.43 12.55
N SER A 59 -8.01 -11.50 12.02
CA SER A 59 -9.24 -11.71 12.81
C SER A 59 -9.44 -13.14 13.25
N GLY A 60 -8.86 -14.10 12.54
CA GLY A 60 -9.00 -15.53 12.84
C GLY A 60 -10.32 -16.17 12.40
N HIS A 61 -11.15 -15.44 11.64
CA HIS A 61 -12.42 -15.93 11.12
C HIS A 61 -12.83 -15.17 9.87
N GLU A 62 -13.77 -15.71 9.10
CA GLU A 62 -14.34 -15.04 7.95
C GLU A 62 -15.04 -13.73 8.37
N LEU A 63 -14.86 -12.70 7.55
CA LEU A 63 -15.42 -11.37 7.81
C LEU A 63 -16.63 -11.12 6.92
N THR A 64 -17.69 -10.55 7.51
CA THR A 64 -18.80 -10.02 6.73
C THR A 64 -18.35 -8.78 5.94
N PRO A 65 -19.05 -8.40 4.85
CA PRO A 65 -18.71 -7.18 4.12
C PRO A 65 -18.65 -5.92 5.00
N ILE A 66 -19.54 -5.82 5.99
CA ILE A 66 -19.57 -4.68 6.92
C ILE A 66 -18.35 -4.69 7.84
N GLU A 67 -18.02 -5.84 8.41
CA GLU A 67 -16.84 -5.99 9.27
C GLU A 67 -15.56 -5.70 8.49
N LEU A 68 -15.45 -6.23 7.28
CA LEU A 68 -14.28 -6.00 6.42
C LEU A 68 -14.13 -4.52 6.10
N SER A 69 -15.19 -3.85 5.71
CA SER A 69 -15.18 -2.41 5.40
C SER A 69 -14.73 -1.58 6.60
N ALA A 70 -15.24 -1.89 7.79
CA ALA A 70 -14.86 -1.18 9.02
C ALA A 70 -13.39 -1.37 9.37
N LEU A 71 -12.87 -2.58 9.22
CA LEU A 71 -11.46 -2.88 9.49
C LEU A 71 -10.52 -2.24 8.47
N ILE A 72 -10.92 -2.22 7.20
CA ILE A 72 -10.16 -1.51 6.15
C ILE A 72 -10.06 -0.03 6.49
N GLU A 73 -11.16 0.59 6.87
CA GLU A 73 -11.19 2.00 7.25
C GLU A 73 -10.25 2.29 8.43
N GLN A 74 -10.28 1.45 9.45
CA GLN A 74 -9.39 1.59 10.61
C GLN A 74 -7.91 1.44 10.22
N LYS A 75 -7.60 0.47 9.38
CA LYS A 75 -6.22 0.25 8.89
C LYS A 75 -5.76 1.43 8.06
N GLU A 76 -6.59 1.94 7.17
CA GLU A 76 -6.25 3.10 6.36
C GLU A 76 -6.06 4.35 7.22
N HIS A 77 -6.84 4.51 8.27
CA HIS A 77 -6.66 5.61 9.21
C HIS A 77 -5.28 5.52 9.89
N THR A 78 -4.87 4.32 10.29
CA THR A 78 -3.53 4.10 10.87
C THR A 78 -2.43 4.46 9.86
N TYR A 79 -2.59 4.07 8.61
CA TYR A 79 -1.66 4.43 7.54
C TYR A 79 -1.58 5.95 7.35
N HIS A 80 -2.73 6.64 7.33
CA HIS A 80 -2.76 8.09 7.16
C HIS A 80 -2.08 8.82 8.33
N GLU A 81 -2.27 8.35 9.56
CA GLU A 81 -1.56 8.91 10.72
C GLU A 81 -0.04 8.82 10.54
N LEU A 82 0.45 7.66 10.08
CA LEU A 82 1.87 7.45 9.84
C LEU A 82 2.39 8.30 8.67
N ALA A 83 1.61 8.41 7.60
CA ALA A 83 1.99 9.23 6.44
C ALA A 83 2.11 10.72 6.81
N ILE A 84 1.19 11.23 7.61
CA ILE A 84 1.23 12.61 8.10
C ILE A 84 2.47 12.81 8.98
N ALA A 85 2.74 11.88 9.89
CA ALA A 85 3.90 11.96 10.79
C ALA A 85 5.23 11.83 10.04
N ALA A 86 5.27 11.09 8.93
CA ALA A 86 6.47 10.91 8.12
C ALA A 86 6.90 12.19 7.40
N GLY A 87 5.95 13.07 7.05
CA GLY A 87 6.25 14.33 6.40
C GLY A 87 7.03 14.14 5.09
N ALA A 88 8.29 14.58 5.07
CA ALA A 88 9.14 14.55 3.88
C ALA A 88 9.51 13.13 3.41
N GLU A 89 9.39 12.13 4.26
CA GLU A 89 9.63 10.72 3.87
C GLU A 89 8.47 10.16 3.02
N TYR A 90 7.31 10.80 3.06
CA TYR A 90 6.17 10.46 2.22
C TYR A 90 6.33 11.18 0.88
N CYS A 91 6.98 10.54 -0.07
CA CYS A 91 7.38 11.16 -1.32
C CYS A 91 7.31 10.17 -2.49
N PHE A 92 7.44 10.70 -3.69
CA PHE A 92 7.56 9.87 -4.89
C PHE A 92 8.85 9.05 -4.86
N SER A 93 8.80 7.88 -5.51
CA SER A 93 9.98 7.04 -5.68
C SER A 93 11.08 7.79 -6.42
N PRO A 94 12.38 7.50 -6.13
CA PRO A 94 13.47 8.14 -6.86
C PRO A 94 13.32 7.95 -8.37
N GLY A 95 13.40 9.06 -9.12
CA GLY A 95 13.29 9.05 -10.57
C GLY A 95 11.85 8.96 -11.12
N ALA A 96 10.83 8.80 -10.28
CA ALA A 96 9.44 8.69 -10.75
C ALA A 96 8.98 9.92 -11.51
N VAL A 97 9.17 11.11 -10.95
CA VAL A 97 8.76 12.37 -11.59
C VAL A 97 9.50 12.57 -12.91
N ALA A 98 10.81 12.34 -12.92
CA ALA A 98 11.63 12.47 -14.13
C ALA A 98 11.16 11.52 -15.24
N LEU A 99 10.81 10.27 -14.88
CA LEU A 99 10.28 9.29 -15.84
C LEU A 99 8.95 9.75 -16.44
N LEU A 100 8.02 10.22 -15.60
CA LEU A 100 6.73 10.70 -16.07
C LEU A 100 6.88 11.92 -16.99
N GLU A 101 7.79 12.84 -16.66
CA GLU A 101 8.10 13.99 -17.52
C GLU A 101 8.68 13.56 -18.86
N GLN A 102 9.56 12.56 -18.89
CA GLN A 102 10.10 12.01 -20.13
C GLN A 102 9.01 11.38 -21.01
N LEU A 103 8.10 10.63 -20.42
CA LEU A 103 6.98 10.05 -21.16
C LEU A 103 6.10 11.12 -21.76
N GLN A 104 5.83 12.19 -21.02
CA GLN A 104 5.04 13.32 -21.48
C GLN A 104 5.73 14.02 -22.65
N GLN A 105 7.03 14.30 -22.55
CA GLN A 105 7.81 14.93 -23.61
C GLN A 105 7.85 14.11 -24.89
N ARG A 106 7.92 12.78 -24.77
CA ARG A 106 7.91 11.85 -25.90
C ARG A 106 6.51 11.52 -26.41
N GLN A 107 5.49 12.13 -25.81
CA GLN A 107 4.09 11.92 -26.16
C GLN A 107 3.67 10.44 -26.05
N ILE A 108 4.23 9.73 -25.06
CA ILE A 108 3.84 8.36 -24.73
C ILE A 108 2.78 8.44 -23.65
N PRO A 109 1.54 7.99 -23.93
CA PRO A 109 0.48 8.03 -22.92
C PRO A 109 0.77 7.07 -21.78
N PHE A 110 0.41 7.47 -20.56
CA PHE A 110 0.51 6.59 -19.40
C PHE A 110 -0.71 6.75 -18.51
N THR A 111 -0.95 5.73 -17.69
CA THR A 111 -2.01 5.75 -16.68
C THR A 111 -1.52 5.04 -15.43
N ILE A 112 -2.25 5.20 -14.33
CA ILE A 112 -1.94 4.57 -13.05
C ILE A 112 -3.07 3.61 -12.72
N ALA A 113 -2.72 2.35 -12.48
CA ALA A 113 -3.66 1.34 -11.99
C ALA A 113 -3.30 1.04 -10.54
N THR A 114 -4.24 1.26 -9.63
CA THR A 114 -4.02 1.04 -8.20
C THR A 114 -5.14 0.19 -7.60
N ALA A 115 -4.77 -0.64 -6.63
CA ALA A 115 -5.71 -1.46 -5.86
C ALA A 115 -6.28 -0.71 -4.64
N SER A 116 -5.78 0.47 -4.37
CA SER A 116 -6.22 1.28 -3.21
C SER A 116 -7.31 2.27 -3.57
#